data_e8efaed66c271aff9cdc74baac636afe
#
_entry.id   e8efaed66c271aff9cdc74baac636afe
#
_cell.length_a   1.000
_cell.length_b   1.000
_cell.length_c   1.000
_cell.angle_alpha   90.00
_cell.angle_beta   90.00
_cell.angle_gamma   90.00
#
_symmetry.space_group_name_H-M   'P 1'
#
loop_
_entity.id
_entity.type
_entity.pdbx_description
1 polymer ?
#
loop_
_entity_poly.entity_id
_entity_poly.type
_entity_poly.pdbx_seq_one_letter_code
_entity_poly.pdbx_strand_id
1 'polypeptide(L)'
;AWDFMKWWTDTETQVSYSREMESLLGTSARYPSANVAAMEQLPWSSRDYRVLAAQAAWAKGVPEVPGSYYTSRHINNAFRAVCIKEDADEPREAILQYASIINDEIYDKRTEFGLPTEER
;
A
#
# COMPACT_ATOMS: atom_id res chain seq x y z
N ALA A 1 6.24 -22.37 7.09
CA ALA A 1 5.69 -21.08 6.63
C ALA A 1 5.54 -20.09 7.80
N TRP A 2 4.86 -20.45 8.92
CA TRP A 2 4.60 -19.56 10.03
C TRP A 2 5.87 -18.99 10.71
N ASP A 3 6.86 -19.81 10.95
CA ASP A 3 8.13 -19.38 11.56
C ASP A 3 8.92 -18.44 10.64
N PHE A 4 8.85 -18.64 9.33
CA PHE A 4 9.40 -17.69 8.38
C PHE A 4 8.69 -16.33 8.42
N MET A 5 7.35 -16.32 8.50
CA MET A 5 6.60 -15.06 8.60
C MET A 5 6.93 -14.29 9.86
N LYS A 6 7.03 -14.96 11.02
CA LYS A 6 7.46 -14.35 12.29
C LYS A 6 8.86 -13.77 12.20
N TRP A 7 9.80 -14.55 11.67
CA TRP A 7 11.18 -14.09 11.47
C TRP A 7 11.24 -12.89 10.51
N TRP A 8 10.53 -12.97 9.38
CA TRP A 8 10.54 -11.89 8.39
C TRP A 8 9.95 -10.59 8.93
N THR A 9 8.89 -10.65 9.74
CA THR A 9 8.25 -9.47 10.32
C THR A 9 8.90 -8.97 11.61
N ASP A 10 9.91 -9.67 12.11
CA ASP A 10 10.66 -9.27 13.31
C ASP A 10 11.42 -7.96 13.10
N THR A 11 11.52 -7.17 14.17
CA THR A 11 12.15 -5.85 14.14
C THR A 11 13.62 -5.91 13.72
N GLU A 12 14.38 -6.81 14.32
CA GLU A 12 15.82 -6.94 14.03
C GLU A 12 16.06 -7.37 12.58
N THR A 13 15.26 -8.31 12.08
CA THR A 13 15.31 -8.77 10.69
C THR A 13 15.01 -7.64 9.73
N GLN A 14 13.94 -6.86 9.98
CA GLN A 14 13.55 -5.74 9.13
C GLN A 14 14.61 -4.61 9.12
N VAL A 15 15.20 -4.32 10.26
CA VAL A 15 16.29 -3.32 10.37
C VAL A 15 17.54 -3.78 9.61
N SER A 16 17.96 -5.02 9.82
CA SER A 16 19.16 -5.58 9.18
C SER A 16 18.98 -5.63 7.67
N TYR A 17 17.84 -6.14 7.19
CA TYR A 17 17.52 -6.19 5.76
C TYR A 17 17.52 -4.80 5.12
N SER A 18 16.87 -3.82 5.74
CA SER A 18 16.76 -2.47 5.18
C SER A 18 18.12 -1.77 5.11
N ARG A 19 18.96 -1.95 6.13
CA ARG A 19 20.31 -1.40 6.14
C ARG A 19 21.20 -2.03 5.08
N GLU A 20 21.10 -3.33 4.91
CA GLU A 20 21.86 -4.05 3.89
C GLU A 20 21.45 -3.61 2.48
N MET A 21 20.13 -3.50 2.23
CA MET A 21 19.60 -3.00 0.95
C MET A 21 20.11 -1.58 0.66
N GLU A 22 20.10 -0.71 1.63
CA GLU A 22 20.62 0.67 1.45
C GLU A 22 22.12 0.68 1.24
N SER A 23 22.87 -0.18 1.92
CA SER A 23 24.33 -0.31 1.74
C SER A 23 24.70 -0.75 0.33
N LEU A 24 23.95 -1.67 -0.26
CA LEU A 24 24.20 -2.23 -1.58
C LEU A 24 23.68 -1.36 -2.73
N LEU A 25 22.51 -0.77 -2.58
CA LEU A 25 21.78 -0.10 -3.66
C LEU A 25 21.63 1.41 -3.45
N GLY A 26 22.14 1.93 -2.34
CA GLY A 26 22.04 3.35 -2.01
C GLY A 26 20.69 3.76 -1.43
N THR A 27 20.52 5.06 -1.21
CA THR A 27 19.34 5.65 -0.56
C THR A 27 18.03 5.43 -1.34
N SER A 28 18.11 5.16 -2.64
CA SER A 28 16.94 4.85 -3.47
C SER A 28 16.27 3.51 -3.12
N ALA A 29 17.01 2.61 -2.46
CA ALA A 29 16.47 1.34 -1.98
C ALA A 29 15.80 1.43 -0.60
N ARG A 30 15.83 2.59 0.03
CA ARG A 30 15.17 2.82 1.32
C ARG A 30 13.65 2.74 1.17
N TYR A 31 13.01 1.97 2.02
CA TYR A 31 11.55 1.82 2.01
C TYR A 31 10.97 1.93 3.43
N PRO A 32 9.74 2.41 3.58
CA PRO A 32 9.07 2.43 4.88
C PRO A 32 8.66 1.01 5.28
N SER A 33 9.17 0.51 6.41
CA SER A 33 8.74 -0.76 6.95
C SER A 33 7.37 -0.65 7.62
N ALA A 34 6.52 -1.65 7.44
CA ALA A 34 5.25 -1.76 8.17
C ALA A 34 5.46 -2.06 9.67
N ASN A 35 6.64 -2.56 10.06
CA ASN A 35 7.04 -2.68 11.44
C ASN A 35 7.49 -1.32 11.98
N VAL A 36 6.65 -0.68 12.81
CA VAL A 36 6.90 0.67 13.34
C VAL A 36 8.18 0.74 14.15
N ALA A 37 8.47 -0.28 14.98
CA ALA A 37 9.69 -0.32 15.77
C ALA A 37 10.96 -0.49 14.92
N ALA A 38 10.85 -1.16 13.78
CA ALA A 38 11.93 -1.21 12.80
C ALA A 38 12.08 0.14 12.10
N MET A 39 10.99 0.78 11.69
CA MET A 39 11.00 2.07 11.00
C MET A 39 11.69 3.16 11.82
N GLU A 40 11.56 3.14 13.15
CA GLU A 40 12.26 4.05 14.07
C GLU A 40 13.78 3.94 14.03
N GLN A 41 14.30 2.76 13.68
CA GLN A 41 15.72 2.46 13.66
C GLN A 41 16.36 2.61 12.26
N LEU A 42 15.57 2.92 11.25
CA LEU A 42 16.04 3.13 9.89
C LEU A 42 16.58 4.57 9.71
N PRO A 43 17.53 4.78 8.79
CA PRO A 43 18.25 6.05 8.65
C PRO A 43 17.41 7.11 7.89
N TRP A 44 16.17 7.32 8.33
CA TRP A 44 15.32 8.40 7.83
C TRP A 44 15.78 9.76 8.37
N SER A 45 15.63 10.81 7.58
CA SER A 45 15.72 12.15 8.14
C SER A 45 14.64 12.37 9.20
N SER A 46 14.89 13.22 10.20
CA SER A 46 13.88 13.53 11.23
C SER A 46 12.58 14.14 10.64
N ARG A 47 12.67 14.76 9.48
CA ARG A 47 11.52 15.28 8.74
C ARG A 47 10.70 14.14 8.13
N ASP A 48 11.36 13.25 7.39
CA ASP A 48 10.68 12.16 6.68
C ASP A 48 10.11 11.15 7.67
N TYR A 49 10.86 10.81 8.72
CA TYR A 49 10.37 9.93 9.77
C TYR A 49 9.08 10.44 10.41
N ARG A 50 8.98 11.74 10.72
CA ARG A 50 7.75 12.32 11.29
C ARG A 50 6.55 12.17 10.37
N VAL A 51 6.73 12.32 9.07
CA VAL A 51 5.65 12.13 8.08
C VAL A 51 5.24 10.66 8.01
N LEU A 52 6.21 9.74 7.93
CA LEU A 52 5.96 8.29 7.88
C LEU A 52 5.27 7.80 9.17
N ALA A 53 5.74 8.23 10.34
CA ALA A 53 5.14 7.87 11.62
C ALA A 53 3.70 8.38 11.75
N ALA A 54 3.44 9.62 11.31
CA ALA A 54 2.09 10.18 11.29
C ALA A 54 1.15 9.41 10.35
N GLN A 55 1.64 8.96 9.20
CA GLN A 55 0.88 8.12 8.28
C GLN A 55 0.64 6.71 8.84
N ALA A 56 1.65 6.10 9.44
CA ALA A 56 1.53 4.76 10.03
C ALA A 56 0.43 4.68 11.11
N ALA A 57 0.19 5.77 11.83
CA ALA A 57 -0.83 5.82 12.88
C ALA A 57 -2.27 5.59 12.39
N TRP A 58 -2.56 5.88 11.12
CA TRP A 58 -3.88 5.69 10.53
C TRP A 58 -3.90 4.77 9.30
N ALA A 59 -2.75 4.25 8.90
CA ALA A 59 -2.65 3.29 7.79
C ALA A 59 -3.46 2.03 8.09
N LYS A 60 -4.23 1.57 7.10
CA LYS A 60 -5.02 0.34 7.18
C LYS A 60 -4.77 -0.48 5.92
N GLY A 61 -4.72 -1.80 6.09
CA GLY A 61 -4.71 -2.73 4.96
C GLY A 61 -6.01 -2.67 4.18
N VAL A 62 -5.93 -2.87 2.86
CA VAL A 62 -7.12 -3.05 2.03
C VAL A 62 -7.77 -4.38 2.44
N PRO A 63 -9.08 -4.42 2.78
CA PRO A 63 -9.76 -5.65 3.15
C PRO A 63 -9.75 -6.67 2.00
N GLU A 64 -9.48 -7.93 2.32
CA GLU A 64 -9.62 -9.02 1.37
C GLU A 64 -11.10 -9.43 1.28
N VAL A 65 -11.73 -9.00 0.19
CA VAL A 65 -13.14 -9.28 -0.13
C VAL A 65 -13.23 -9.80 -1.56
N PRO A 66 -14.32 -10.47 -1.97
CA PRO A 66 -14.53 -10.79 -3.37
C PRO A 66 -14.38 -9.55 -4.25
N GLY A 67 -13.46 -9.59 -5.21
CA GLY A 67 -13.12 -8.44 -6.05
C GLY A 67 -11.95 -7.57 -5.57
N SER A 68 -11.33 -7.84 -4.40
CA SER A 68 -10.19 -7.04 -3.87
C SER A 68 -8.99 -6.98 -4.82
N TYR A 69 -8.80 -7.98 -5.67
CA TYR A 69 -7.80 -7.97 -6.72
C TYR A 69 -7.98 -6.75 -7.67
N TYR A 70 -9.21 -6.45 -8.05
CA TYR A 70 -9.54 -5.28 -8.87
C TYR A 70 -9.27 -3.97 -8.13
N THR A 71 -9.57 -3.93 -6.83
CA THR A 71 -9.28 -2.76 -5.98
C THR A 71 -7.79 -2.42 -6.03
N SER A 72 -6.91 -3.37 -5.74
CA SER A 72 -5.46 -3.18 -5.76
C SER A 72 -4.97 -2.75 -7.15
N ARG A 73 -5.47 -3.38 -8.21
CA ARG A 73 -5.13 -3.06 -9.59
C ARG A 73 -5.53 -1.63 -9.97
N HIS A 74 -6.75 -1.22 -9.64
CA HIS A 74 -7.26 0.10 -10.02
C HIS A 74 -6.70 1.23 -9.16
N ILE A 75 -6.34 0.98 -7.90
CA ILE A 75 -5.55 1.94 -7.10
C ILE A 75 -4.19 2.20 -7.77
N ASN A 76 -3.50 1.15 -8.22
CA ASN A 76 -2.25 1.32 -8.97
C ASN A 76 -2.46 2.08 -10.29
N ASN A 77 -3.55 1.82 -11.01
CA ASN A 77 -3.86 2.53 -12.24
C ASN A 77 -4.13 4.03 -11.98
N ALA A 78 -4.87 4.36 -10.92
CA ALA A 78 -5.08 5.75 -10.50
C ALA A 78 -3.76 6.46 -10.20
N PHE A 79 -2.88 5.82 -9.42
CA PHE A 79 -1.55 6.35 -9.14
C PHE A 79 -0.74 6.61 -10.42
N ARG A 80 -0.74 5.64 -11.35
CA ARG A 80 -0.02 5.78 -12.62
C ARG A 80 -0.59 6.89 -13.50
N ALA A 81 -1.91 7.06 -13.53
CA ALA A 81 -2.57 8.10 -14.30
C ALA A 81 -2.19 9.51 -13.81
N VAL A 82 -2.00 9.67 -12.51
CA VAL A 82 -1.67 10.96 -11.88
C VAL A 82 -0.15 11.23 -11.83
N CYS A 83 0.65 10.18 -11.55
CA CYS A 83 2.06 10.40 -11.19
C CYS A 83 3.05 10.00 -12.30
N ILE A 84 2.65 9.17 -13.26
CA ILE A 84 3.58 8.57 -14.22
C ILE A 84 3.25 8.94 -15.67
N LYS A 85 1.97 9.15 -15.98
CA LYS A 85 1.52 9.48 -17.34
C LYS A 85 2.03 10.87 -17.75
N GLU A 86 2.42 11.04 -19.02
CA GLU A 86 2.97 12.29 -19.55
C GLU A 86 1.94 13.43 -19.51
N ASP A 87 0.67 13.13 -19.87
CA ASP A 87 -0.48 14.00 -19.64
C ASP A 87 -1.20 13.51 -18.37
N ALA A 88 -0.72 13.94 -17.21
CA ALA A 88 -1.25 13.52 -15.92
C ALA A 88 -2.71 13.94 -15.74
N ASP A 89 -3.54 12.98 -15.30
CA ASP A 89 -4.93 13.26 -14.98
C ASP A 89 -5.03 14.08 -13.67
N GLU A 90 -6.12 14.86 -13.51
CA GLU A 90 -6.38 15.55 -12.25
C GLU A 90 -6.57 14.52 -11.11
N PRO A 91 -5.84 14.61 -9.98
CA PRO A 91 -5.87 13.59 -8.94
C PRO A 91 -7.26 13.24 -8.44
N ARG A 92 -8.11 14.23 -8.26
CA ARG A 92 -9.48 14.04 -7.79
C ARG A 92 -10.35 13.30 -8.81
N GLU A 93 -10.22 13.64 -10.08
CA GLU A 93 -10.98 13.01 -11.15
C GLU A 93 -10.55 11.56 -11.34
N ALA A 94 -9.25 11.29 -11.32
CA ALA A 94 -8.70 9.95 -11.38
C ALA A 94 -9.22 9.08 -10.21
N ILE A 95 -9.18 9.57 -8.98
CA ILE A 95 -9.69 8.84 -7.82
C ILE A 95 -11.17 8.52 -7.97
N LEU A 96 -12.00 9.48 -8.36
CA LEU A 96 -13.44 9.27 -8.53
C LEU A 96 -13.75 8.26 -9.64
N GLN A 97 -13.07 8.36 -10.77
CA GLN A 97 -13.21 7.43 -11.88
C GLN A 97 -12.87 5.99 -11.49
N TYR A 98 -11.70 5.80 -10.87
CA TYR A 98 -11.26 4.46 -10.48
C TYR A 98 -12.06 3.90 -9.30
N ALA A 99 -12.54 4.75 -8.39
CA ALA A 99 -13.44 4.32 -7.32
C ALA A 99 -14.77 3.79 -7.87
N SER A 100 -15.33 4.45 -8.90
CA SER A 100 -16.54 3.93 -9.58
C SER A 100 -16.30 2.54 -10.18
N ILE A 101 -15.21 2.37 -10.91
CA ILE A 101 -14.84 1.08 -11.53
C ILE A 101 -14.67 0.00 -10.45
N ILE A 102 -13.99 0.30 -9.35
CA ILE A 102 -13.79 -0.63 -8.23
C ILE A 102 -15.13 -1.03 -7.61
N ASN A 103 -16.02 -0.08 -7.38
CA ASN A 103 -17.34 -0.36 -6.79
C ASN A 103 -18.20 -1.24 -7.68
N ASP A 104 -18.17 -1.02 -8.99
CA ASP A 104 -18.89 -1.84 -9.96
C ASP A 104 -18.38 -3.29 -9.95
N GLU A 105 -17.08 -3.49 -9.97
CA GLU A 105 -16.48 -4.83 -9.92
C GLU A 105 -16.75 -5.55 -8.60
N ILE A 106 -16.66 -4.84 -7.48
CA ILE A 106 -17.01 -5.42 -6.16
C ILE A 106 -18.48 -5.81 -6.11
N TYR A 107 -19.36 -4.97 -6.62
CA TYR A 107 -20.80 -5.26 -6.69
C TYR A 107 -21.07 -6.53 -7.51
N ASP A 108 -20.49 -6.63 -8.70
CA ASP A 108 -20.67 -7.78 -9.59
C ASP A 108 -20.12 -9.07 -8.96
N LYS A 109 -18.95 -9.00 -8.32
CA LYS A 109 -18.38 -10.15 -7.60
C LYS A 109 -19.20 -10.56 -6.38
N ARG A 110 -19.71 -9.61 -5.61
CA ARG A 110 -20.60 -9.92 -4.48
C ARG A 110 -21.90 -10.60 -4.97
N THR A 111 -22.45 -10.12 -6.09
CA THR A 111 -23.62 -10.73 -6.72
C THR A 111 -23.33 -12.17 -7.20
N GLU A 112 -22.19 -12.37 -7.87
CA GLU A 112 -21.75 -13.69 -8.33
C GLU A 112 -21.62 -14.71 -7.18
N PHE A 113 -21.14 -14.26 -6.02
CA PHE A 113 -20.99 -15.10 -4.82
C PHE A 113 -22.24 -15.15 -3.93
N GLY A 114 -23.34 -14.54 -4.32
CA GLY A 114 -24.59 -14.50 -3.54
C GLY A 114 -24.46 -13.76 -2.20
N LEU A 115 -23.54 -12.80 -2.11
CA LEU A 115 -23.32 -11.98 -0.93
C LEU A 115 -24.25 -10.75 -0.95
N PRO A 116 -24.59 -10.19 0.24
CA PRO A 116 -25.38 -8.96 0.32
C PRO A 116 -24.71 -7.83 -0.47
N THR A 117 -25.48 -7.17 -1.31
CA THR A 117 -25.06 -5.96 -2.05
C THR A 117 -25.85 -4.77 -1.53
N GLU A 118 -25.21 -3.62 -1.39
CA GLU A 118 -25.93 -2.35 -1.17
C GLU A 118 -26.58 -1.93 -2.48
N GLU A 119 -27.76 -1.30 -2.40
CA GLU A 119 -28.41 -0.73 -3.59
C GLU A 119 -27.51 0.41 -4.15
N ARG A 120 -27.42 0.48 -5.48
CA ARG A 120 -26.65 1.51 -6.18
C ARG A 120 -27.35 2.86 -6.14
#